data_0af87f9ade61955316bfcbb0ae796cb7
#
_entry.id   0af87f9ade61955316bfcbb0ae796cb7
#
_cell.length_a   1.000
_cell.length_b   1.000
_cell.length_c   1.000
_cell.angle_alpha   90.00
_cell.angle_beta   90.00
_cell.angle_gamma   90.00
#
_symmetry.space_group_name_H-M   'P 1'
#
loop_
_entity.id
_entity.type
_entity.pdbx_description
1 polymer ?
#
loop_
_entity_poly.entity_id
_entity_poly.type
_entity_poly.pdbx_seq_one_letter_code
_entity_poly.pdbx_strand_id
1 'polypeptide(L)'
;TYDEVLVEPKALLPENEICSRLPGTDGKAKMSKSLGNCIYLSDEPEDIRKKIMSMYTDPDHIRIEDPGKLEGNTVFTYLDAFCKPEHFEKYWNDYASLDEVKEHYQRGGLGDVKVKRFLNSIVNEELEPIRTKRKVFEQDMGAVYDILVDGTGKAKEVAANTLAEVKQAMKLNYFDDKELILR
;
A
#
# COMPACT_ATOMS: atom_id res chain seq x y z
N THR A 1 -16.95 27.16 28.46
CA THR A 1 -16.94 25.71 28.48
C THR A 1 -16.57 25.27 27.08
N TYR A 2 -15.42 24.63 26.94
CA TYR A 2 -15.02 23.98 25.67
C TYR A 2 -15.56 22.54 25.77
N ASP A 3 -16.62 22.25 25.03
CA ASP A 3 -17.11 20.88 24.88
C ASP A 3 -16.27 20.17 23.84
N GLU A 4 -15.72 19.02 24.18
CA GLU A 4 -15.03 18.16 23.21
C GLU A 4 -16.07 17.54 22.26
N VAL A 5 -16.20 18.09 21.07
CA VAL A 5 -17.13 17.60 20.06
C VAL A 5 -16.46 16.62 19.09
N LEU A 6 -15.18 16.84 18.79
CA LEU A 6 -14.42 15.99 17.87
C LEU A 6 -13.52 15.02 18.65
N VAL A 7 -13.56 13.77 18.29
CA VAL A 7 -12.69 12.73 18.85
C VAL A 7 -11.25 12.99 18.42
N GLU A 8 -10.32 13.00 19.39
CA GLU A 8 -8.89 13.09 19.08
C GLU A 8 -8.44 11.83 18.31
N PRO A 9 -7.89 11.96 17.09
CA PRO A 9 -7.47 10.81 16.33
C PRO A 9 -6.19 10.21 16.91
N LYS A 10 -6.14 8.88 16.98
CA LYS A 10 -4.93 8.13 17.31
C LYS A 10 -4.30 7.58 16.06
N ALA A 11 -3.00 7.82 15.87
CA ALA A 11 -2.27 7.24 14.76
C ALA A 11 -2.14 5.72 14.93
N LEU A 12 -2.53 4.98 13.89
CA LEU A 12 -2.23 3.56 13.75
C LEU A 12 -1.15 3.42 12.68
N LEU A 13 0.04 3.05 13.10
CA LEU A 13 1.19 2.87 12.20
C LEU A 13 1.43 1.38 11.96
N PRO A 14 1.96 0.98 10.79
CA PRO A 14 2.40 -0.38 10.54
C PRO A 14 3.50 -0.80 11.54
N GLU A 15 3.48 -2.05 11.99
CA GLU A 15 4.55 -2.61 12.82
C GLU A 15 5.89 -2.64 12.08
N ASN A 16 5.87 -2.90 10.77
CA ASN A 16 7.03 -2.82 9.91
C ASN A 16 7.18 -1.40 9.36
N GLU A 17 8.18 -0.67 9.82
CA GLU A 17 8.46 0.71 9.39
C GLU A 17 8.70 0.84 7.88
N ILE A 18 9.26 -0.19 7.24
CA ILE A 18 9.50 -0.23 5.79
C ILE A 18 8.19 -0.13 5.02
N CYS A 19 7.11 -0.73 5.55
CA CYS A 19 5.78 -0.67 4.96
C CYS A 19 5.11 0.71 5.10
N SER A 20 5.61 1.59 5.96
CA SER A 20 5.04 2.92 6.16
C SER A 20 5.16 3.81 4.92
N ARG A 21 6.21 3.63 4.13
CA ARG A 21 6.46 4.41 2.92
C ARG A 21 7.29 3.64 1.89
N LEU A 22 6.64 2.81 1.09
CA LEU A 22 7.30 2.13 -0.02
C LEU A 22 7.70 3.12 -1.13
N PRO A 23 8.93 3.02 -1.68
CA PRO A 23 9.34 3.77 -2.85
C PRO A 23 8.56 3.32 -4.09
N GLY A 24 8.45 4.19 -5.09
CA GLY A 24 7.94 3.80 -6.40
C GLY A 24 8.90 2.83 -7.11
N THR A 25 8.43 2.19 -8.16
CA THR A 25 9.24 1.25 -8.96
C THR A 25 10.49 1.89 -9.58
N ASP A 26 10.50 3.22 -9.70
CA ASP A 26 11.61 4.03 -10.18
C ASP A 26 12.72 4.28 -9.11
N GLY A 27 12.48 3.90 -7.86
CA GLY A 27 13.41 4.10 -6.75
C GLY A 27 13.66 5.55 -6.31
N LYS A 28 12.95 6.53 -6.90
CA LYS A 28 13.22 7.96 -6.67
C LYS A 28 12.24 8.62 -5.72
N ALA A 29 10.97 8.35 -5.89
CA ALA A 29 9.88 8.98 -5.14
C ALA A 29 8.95 7.93 -4.56
N LYS A 30 8.06 8.33 -3.64
CA LYS A 30 6.97 7.45 -3.20
C LYS A 30 6.11 7.04 -4.39
N MET A 31 5.44 5.90 -4.29
CA MET A 31 4.44 5.49 -5.27
C MET A 31 3.41 6.60 -5.53
N SER A 32 3.17 6.92 -6.79
CA SER A 32 2.17 7.91 -7.22
C SER A 32 1.56 7.52 -8.55
N LYS A 33 0.23 7.60 -8.65
CA LYS A 33 -0.49 7.33 -9.90
C LYS A 33 -0.05 8.27 -11.03
N SER A 34 0.16 9.54 -10.71
CA SER A 34 0.57 10.56 -11.69
C SER A 34 2.00 10.35 -12.22
N LEU A 35 2.85 9.69 -11.47
CA LEU A 35 4.23 9.36 -11.89
C LEU A 35 4.31 8.01 -12.63
N GLY A 36 3.25 7.21 -12.63
CA GLY A 36 3.25 5.89 -13.27
C GLY A 36 4.18 4.86 -12.61
N ASN A 37 4.68 5.14 -11.40
CA ASN A 37 5.63 4.30 -10.67
C ASN A 37 4.97 3.42 -9.60
N CYS A 38 3.69 3.07 -9.80
CA CYS A 38 2.91 2.27 -8.85
C CYS A 38 2.68 0.85 -9.35
N ILE A 39 2.66 -0.11 -8.42
CA ILE A 39 1.96 -1.38 -8.60
C ILE A 39 0.56 -1.20 -8.04
N TYR A 40 -0.46 -1.44 -8.87
CA TYR A 40 -1.86 -1.35 -8.45
C TYR A 40 -2.35 -2.69 -7.89
N LEU A 41 -3.26 -2.64 -6.93
CA LEU A 41 -3.90 -3.86 -6.39
C LEU A 41 -4.70 -4.61 -7.46
N SER A 42 -5.07 -3.93 -8.54
CA SER A 42 -5.81 -4.47 -9.68
C SER A 42 -4.94 -4.86 -10.86
N ASP A 43 -3.61 -4.71 -10.77
CA ASP A 43 -2.73 -5.10 -11.88
C ASP A 43 -2.80 -6.61 -12.12
N GLU A 44 -2.89 -6.99 -13.38
CA GLU A 44 -2.80 -8.40 -13.76
C GLU A 44 -1.34 -8.90 -13.61
N PRO A 45 -1.12 -10.23 -13.47
CA PRO A 45 0.20 -10.79 -13.18
C PRO A 45 1.29 -10.37 -14.14
N GLU A 46 0.96 -10.21 -15.41
CA GLU A 46 1.91 -9.80 -16.44
C GLU A 46 2.30 -8.32 -16.32
N ASP A 47 1.39 -7.45 -15.88
CA ASP A 47 1.69 -6.04 -15.66
C ASP A 47 2.55 -5.85 -14.42
N ILE A 48 2.28 -6.63 -13.35
CA ILE A 48 3.15 -6.68 -12.17
C ILE A 48 4.56 -7.13 -12.58
N ARG A 49 4.66 -8.19 -13.40
CA ARG A 49 5.94 -8.70 -13.89
C ARG A 49 6.72 -7.62 -14.64
N LYS A 50 6.08 -6.90 -15.57
CA LYS A 50 6.73 -5.81 -16.32
C LYS A 50 7.24 -4.71 -15.38
N LYS A 51 6.41 -4.28 -14.42
CA LYS A 51 6.76 -3.25 -13.43
C LYS A 51 7.93 -3.69 -12.56
N ILE A 52 7.93 -4.92 -12.04
CA ILE A 52 9.02 -5.44 -11.21
C ILE A 52 10.30 -5.62 -12.02
N MET A 53 10.23 -6.14 -13.24
CA MET A 53 11.41 -6.29 -14.10
C MET A 53 12.03 -4.94 -14.46
N SER A 54 11.25 -3.85 -14.51
CA SER A 54 11.74 -2.48 -14.73
C SER A 54 12.13 -1.73 -13.46
N MET A 55 11.99 -2.33 -12.27
CA MET A 55 12.39 -1.68 -11.01
C MET A 55 13.85 -1.26 -11.02
N TYR A 56 14.09 -0.10 -10.42
CA TYR A 56 15.43 0.40 -10.18
C TYR A 56 16.21 -0.54 -9.26
N THR A 57 17.43 -0.84 -9.63
CA THR A 57 18.42 -1.62 -8.87
C THR A 57 19.72 -0.83 -8.78
N ASP A 58 20.81 -1.49 -8.40
CA ASP A 58 22.14 -0.85 -8.38
C ASP A 58 22.66 -0.63 -9.81
N PRO A 59 22.91 0.62 -10.24
CA PRO A 59 23.43 0.90 -11.58
C PRO A 59 24.88 0.43 -11.79
N ASP A 60 25.63 0.20 -10.73
CA ASP A 60 27.02 -0.28 -10.79
C ASP A 60 27.09 -1.82 -10.91
N HIS A 61 25.98 -2.53 -10.62
CA HIS A 61 25.87 -3.99 -10.75
C HIS A 61 25.58 -4.40 -12.20
N ILE A 62 26.62 -4.30 -13.07
CA ILE A 62 26.49 -4.54 -14.52
C ILE A 62 26.62 -6.02 -14.85
N ARG A 63 27.54 -6.73 -14.18
CA ARG A 63 27.78 -8.16 -14.36
C ARG A 63 27.32 -8.93 -13.14
N ILE A 64 27.00 -10.20 -13.34
CA ILE A 64 26.56 -11.07 -12.22
C ILE A 64 27.64 -11.19 -11.13
N GLU A 65 28.90 -11.14 -11.54
CA GLU A 65 30.06 -11.27 -10.65
C GLU A 65 30.33 -9.99 -9.83
N ASP A 66 29.79 -8.85 -10.27
CA ASP A 66 30.00 -7.58 -9.58
C ASP A 66 29.29 -7.60 -8.21
N PRO A 67 29.91 -7.05 -7.15
CA PRO A 67 29.23 -6.81 -5.88
C PRO A 67 28.07 -5.83 -6.06
N GLY A 68 26.88 -6.20 -5.56
CA GLY A 68 25.73 -5.34 -5.61
C GLY A 68 25.49 -4.55 -4.31
N LYS A 69 24.88 -3.36 -4.42
CA LYS A 69 24.49 -2.52 -3.28
C LYS A 69 23.02 -2.72 -2.94
N LEU A 70 22.72 -2.81 -1.65
CA LEU A 70 21.35 -2.90 -1.14
C LEU A 70 20.74 -1.53 -0.91
N GLU A 71 21.55 -0.55 -0.54
CA GLU A 71 21.09 0.80 -0.28
C GLU A 71 20.53 1.45 -1.55
N GLY A 72 19.29 1.94 -1.46
CA GLY A 72 18.57 2.50 -2.61
C GLY A 72 18.06 1.47 -3.62
N ASN A 73 18.31 0.19 -3.42
CA ASN A 73 17.83 -0.88 -4.29
C ASN A 73 16.35 -1.18 -3.98
N THR A 74 15.48 -0.73 -4.85
CA THR A 74 14.03 -0.83 -4.69
C THR A 74 13.56 -2.29 -4.55
N VAL A 75 14.18 -3.22 -5.23
CA VAL A 75 13.80 -4.64 -5.19
C VAL A 75 14.01 -5.22 -3.79
N PHE A 76 15.12 -4.93 -3.13
CA PHE A 76 15.36 -5.38 -1.76
C PHE A 76 14.47 -4.67 -0.74
N THR A 77 14.15 -3.38 -0.94
CA THR A 77 13.17 -2.68 -0.11
C THR A 77 11.79 -3.38 -0.13
N TYR A 78 11.35 -3.83 -1.31
CA TYR A 78 10.10 -4.58 -1.41
C TYR A 78 10.21 -5.99 -0.84
N LEU A 79 11.35 -6.66 -0.98
CA LEU A 79 11.59 -7.96 -0.32
C LEU A 79 11.57 -7.82 1.20
N ASP A 80 12.17 -6.76 1.77
CA ASP A 80 12.11 -6.49 3.21
C ASP A 80 10.68 -6.24 3.70
N ALA A 81 9.81 -5.70 2.86
CA ALA A 81 8.42 -5.45 3.19
C ALA A 81 7.54 -6.71 3.10
N PHE A 82 7.76 -7.57 2.12
CA PHE A 82 6.80 -8.62 1.76
C PHE A 82 7.33 -10.05 1.85
N CYS A 83 8.67 -10.24 1.91
CA CYS A 83 9.24 -11.58 1.94
C CYS A 83 9.02 -12.24 3.29
N LYS A 84 8.58 -13.50 3.27
CA LYS A 84 8.37 -14.35 4.44
C LYS A 84 9.19 -15.64 4.28
N PRO A 85 9.53 -16.33 5.37
CA PRO A 85 10.32 -17.58 5.29
C PRO A 85 9.72 -18.65 4.36
N GLU A 86 8.39 -18.80 4.35
CA GLU A 86 7.69 -19.77 3.50
C GLU A 86 7.89 -19.53 1.99
N HIS A 87 8.23 -18.30 1.58
CA HIS A 87 8.46 -18.00 0.17
C HIS A 87 9.73 -18.64 -0.38
N PHE A 88 10.72 -18.92 0.49
CA PHE A 88 11.95 -19.60 0.08
C PHE A 88 11.68 -21.05 -0.28
N GLU A 89 10.96 -21.79 0.55
CA GLU A 89 10.59 -23.18 0.27
C GLU A 89 9.77 -23.29 -1.02
N LYS A 90 8.93 -22.28 -1.30
CA LYS A 90 8.00 -22.29 -2.43
C LYS A 90 8.62 -21.85 -3.75
N TYR A 91 9.48 -20.83 -3.71
CA TYR A 91 9.93 -20.13 -4.92
C TYR A 91 11.43 -20.10 -5.12
N TRP A 92 12.21 -20.31 -4.04
CA TRP A 92 13.68 -20.22 -4.15
C TRP A 92 14.40 -20.99 -3.04
N ASN A 93 14.33 -22.29 -3.12
CA ASN A 93 14.89 -23.21 -2.12
C ASN A 93 16.43 -23.27 -2.04
N ASP A 94 17.14 -22.48 -2.85
CA ASP A 94 18.60 -22.31 -2.77
C ASP A 94 19.03 -21.52 -1.53
N TYR A 95 18.10 -20.81 -0.86
CA TYR A 95 18.35 -19.97 0.31
C TYR A 95 17.35 -20.26 1.42
N ALA A 96 17.80 -20.10 2.66
CA ALA A 96 16.94 -20.25 3.83
C ALA A 96 16.33 -18.91 4.30
N SER A 97 16.94 -17.80 3.93
CA SER A 97 16.50 -16.46 4.39
C SER A 97 16.82 -15.35 3.39
N LEU A 98 16.17 -14.19 3.59
CA LEU A 98 16.45 -12.99 2.80
C LEU A 98 17.86 -12.45 3.06
N ASP A 99 18.39 -12.66 4.27
CA ASP A 99 19.73 -12.21 4.60
C ASP A 99 20.79 -12.98 3.80
N GLU A 100 20.62 -14.28 3.59
CA GLU A 100 21.51 -15.04 2.71
C GLU A 100 21.48 -14.54 1.25
N VAL A 101 20.30 -14.17 0.76
CA VAL A 101 20.18 -13.55 -0.59
C VAL A 101 20.90 -12.23 -0.65
N LYS A 102 20.75 -11.39 0.38
CA LYS A 102 21.41 -10.09 0.49
C LYS A 102 22.93 -10.23 0.54
N GLU A 103 23.45 -11.13 1.37
CA GLU A 103 24.88 -11.43 1.47
C GLU A 103 25.44 -11.92 0.13
N HIS A 104 24.72 -12.82 -0.55
CA HIS A 104 25.14 -13.30 -1.87
C HIS A 104 25.16 -12.18 -2.91
N TYR A 105 24.14 -11.33 -2.92
CA TYR A 105 24.07 -10.18 -3.84
C TYR A 105 25.22 -9.18 -3.59
N GLN A 106 25.52 -8.87 -2.33
CA GLN A 106 26.63 -7.97 -1.96
C GLN A 106 28.02 -8.55 -2.26
N ARG A 107 28.16 -9.86 -2.21
CA ARG A 107 29.41 -10.54 -2.53
C ARG A 107 29.68 -10.64 -4.03
N GLY A 108 28.62 -10.52 -4.85
CA GLY A 108 28.62 -10.83 -6.27
C GLY A 108 28.30 -12.31 -6.55
N GLY A 109 27.86 -12.61 -7.76
CA GLY A 109 27.43 -13.93 -8.20
C GLY A 109 25.92 -14.10 -8.30
N LEU A 110 25.14 -13.09 -7.92
CA LEU A 110 23.68 -13.10 -7.97
C LEU A 110 23.14 -11.93 -8.81
N GLY A 111 22.60 -12.21 -9.98
CA GLY A 111 22.09 -11.18 -10.89
C GLY A 111 20.68 -10.70 -10.54
N ASP A 112 20.41 -9.41 -10.79
CA ASP A 112 19.13 -8.71 -10.54
C ASP A 112 17.90 -9.44 -11.05
N VAL A 113 17.98 -10.08 -12.20
CA VAL A 113 16.85 -10.78 -12.82
C VAL A 113 16.33 -11.91 -11.95
N LYS A 114 17.21 -12.66 -11.26
CA LYS A 114 16.79 -13.72 -10.34
C LYS A 114 16.05 -13.16 -9.12
N VAL A 115 16.61 -12.10 -8.53
CA VAL A 115 16.01 -11.41 -7.38
C VAL A 115 14.64 -10.81 -7.75
N LYS A 116 14.55 -10.16 -8.91
CA LYS A 116 13.29 -9.60 -9.45
C LYS A 116 12.24 -10.69 -9.71
N ARG A 117 12.63 -11.86 -10.21
CA ARG A 117 11.70 -12.99 -10.40
C ARG A 117 11.16 -13.50 -9.07
N PHE A 118 12.00 -13.59 -8.05
CA PHE A 118 11.58 -13.99 -6.72
C PHE A 118 10.57 -12.99 -6.14
N LEU A 119 10.89 -11.69 -6.18
CA LEU A 119 9.94 -10.64 -5.78
C LEU A 119 8.63 -10.70 -6.56
N ASN A 120 8.68 -10.94 -7.86
CA ASN A 120 7.47 -11.06 -8.69
C ASN A 120 6.56 -12.21 -8.22
N SER A 121 7.12 -13.35 -7.82
CA SER A 121 6.34 -14.46 -7.29
C SER A 121 5.62 -14.08 -6.00
N ILE A 122 6.34 -13.42 -5.08
CA ILE A 122 5.81 -12.96 -3.79
C ILE A 122 4.67 -11.94 -4.00
N VAL A 123 4.92 -10.89 -4.78
CA VAL A 123 3.92 -9.83 -5.01
C VAL A 123 2.67 -10.38 -5.71
N ASN A 124 2.84 -11.29 -6.65
CA ASN A 124 1.68 -11.92 -7.30
C ASN A 124 0.88 -12.80 -6.35
N GLU A 125 1.52 -13.52 -5.44
CA GLU A 125 0.84 -14.30 -4.39
C GLU A 125 0.05 -13.41 -3.44
N GLU A 126 0.64 -12.33 -2.95
CA GLU A 126 -0.03 -11.39 -2.04
C GLU A 126 -1.23 -10.67 -2.71
N LEU A 127 -1.16 -10.41 -4.01
CA LEU A 127 -2.23 -9.71 -4.73
C LEU A 127 -3.30 -10.62 -5.31
N GLU A 128 -3.05 -11.92 -5.45
CA GLU A 128 -4.02 -12.87 -6.04
C GLU A 128 -5.36 -12.93 -5.30
N PRO A 129 -5.42 -12.99 -3.96
CA PRO A 129 -6.70 -12.98 -3.25
C PRO A 129 -7.51 -11.69 -3.49
N ILE A 130 -6.82 -10.56 -3.66
CA ILE A 130 -7.44 -9.26 -3.93
C ILE A 130 -8.04 -9.24 -5.34
N ARG A 131 -7.27 -9.69 -6.34
CA ARG A 131 -7.75 -9.81 -7.74
C ARG A 131 -8.95 -10.75 -7.85
N THR A 132 -8.87 -11.89 -7.18
CA THR A 132 -9.96 -12.88 -7.18
C THR A 132 -11.26 -12.28 -6.60
N LYS A 133 -11.17 -11.60 -5.44
CA LYS A 133 -12.34 -10.91 -4.87
C LYS A 133 -12.86 -9.81 -5.78
N ARG A 134 -11.98 -9.02 -6.38
CA ARG A 134 -12.37 -7.98 -7.32
C ARG A 134 -13.18 -8.56 -8.50
N LYS A 135 -12.71 -9.65 -9.12
CA LYS A 135 -13.42 -10.31 -10.23
C LYS A 135 -14.81 -10.80 -9.84
N VAL A 136 -15.01 -11.21 -8.59
CA VAL A 136 -16.36 -11.58 -8.08
C VAL A 136 -17.26 -10.34 -8.01
N PHE A 137 -16.78 -9.23 -7.47
CA PHE A 137 -17.56 -7.99 -7.41
C PHE A 137 -17.86 -7.39 -8.79
N GLU A 138 -16.95 -7.53 -9.75
CA GLU A 138 -17.16 -7.06 -11.12
C GLU A 138 -18.30 -7.77 -11.85
N GLN A 139 -18.69 -8.97 -11.39
CA GLN A 139 -19.83 -9.72 -11.97
C GLN A 139 -21.20 -9.16 -11.55
N ASP A 140 -21.26 -8.41 -10.45
CA ASP A 140 -22.49 -7.80 -9.94
C ASP A 140 -22.25 -6.34 -9.52
N MET A 141 -22.21 -5.48 -10.51
CA MET A 141 -22.05 -4.03 -10.28
C MET A 141 -23.27 -3.42 -9.60
N GLY A 142 -24.45 -4.04 -9.67
CA GLY A 142 -25.65 -3.64 -8.94
C GLY A 142 -25.43 -3.74 -7.44
N ALA A 143 -24.99 -4.91 -6.96
CA ALA A 143 -24.65 -5.11 -5.56
C ALA A 143 -23.55 -4.17 -5.06
N VAL A 144 -22.54 -3.87 -5.88
CA VAL A 144 -21.49 -2.89 -5.54
C VAL A 144 -22.08 -1.49 -5.37
N TYR A 145 -23.02 -1.10 -6.25
CA TYR A 145 -23.69 0.19 -6.15
C TYR A 145 -24.54 0.29 -4.88
N ASP A 146 -25.28 -0.76 -4.54
CA ASP A 146 -26.09 -0.83 -3.31
C ASP A 146 -25.24 -0.67 -2.04
N ILE A 147 -24.06 -1.30 -1.99
CA ILE A 147 -23.09 -1.11 -0.90
C ILE A 147 -22.67 0.36 -0.79
N LEU A 148 -22.40 1.04 -1.90
CA LEU A 148 -22.01 2.46 -1.91
C LEU A 148 -23.17 3.36 -1.45
N VAL A 149 -24.41 3.08 -1.86
CA VAL A 149 -25.60 3.85 -1.44
C VAL A 149 -25.84 3.70 0.05
N ASP A 150 -25.85 2.46 0.57
CA ASP A 150 -26.04 2.17 2.00
C ASP A 150 -24.92 2.81 2.85
N GLY A 151 -23.67 2.60 2.46
CA GLY A 151 -22.52 3.18 3.15
C GLY A 151 -22.52 4.71 3.13
N THR A 152 -22.94 5.33 2.00
CA THR A 152 -23.09 6.77 1.90
C THR A 152 -24.20 7.30 2.82
N GLY A 153 -25.31 6.56 2.93
CA GLY A 153 -26.40 6.89 3.85
C GLY A 153 -25.91 6.94 5.30
N LYS A 154 -25.24 5.90 5.75
CA LYS A 154 -24.65 5.81 7.09
C LYS A 154 -23.62 6.92 7.36
N ALA A 155 -22.74 7.19 6.40
CA ALA A 155 -21.74 8.24 6.53
C ALA A 155 -22.38 9.64 6.62
N LYS A 156 -23.44 9.91 5.84
CA LYS A 156 -24.18 11.17 5.90
C LYS A 156 -24.85 11.39 7.24
N GLU A 157 -25.45 10.35 7.83
CA GLU A 157 -26.08 10.43 9.15
C GLU A 157 -25.06 10.81 10.24
N VAL A 158 -23.93 10.08 10.30
CA VAL A 158 -22.86 10.37 11.26
C VAL A 158 -22.30 11.79 11.07
N ALA A 159 -22.01 12.17 9.82
CA ALA A 159 -21.47 13.49 9.50
C ALA A 159 -22.48 14.61 9.85
N ALA A 160 -23.77 14.42 9.60
CA ALA A 160 -24.80 15.39 9.94
C ALA A 160 -24.91 15.62 11.45
N ASN A 161 -24.88 14.53 12.24
CA ASN A 161 -24.92 14.61 13.70
C ASN A 161 -23.69 15.34 14.25
N THR A 162 -22.49 14.94 13.83
CA THR A 162 -21.25 15.62 14.24
C THR A 162 -21.25 17.10 13.84
N LEU A 163 -21.71 17.42 12.63
CA LEU A 163 -21.81 18.81 12.16
C LEU A 163 -22.81 19.62 13.01
N ALA A 164 -23.94 19.04 13.41
CA ALA A 164 -24.91 19.68 14.27
C ALA A 164 -24.28 20.01 15.65
N GLU A 165 -23.57 19.07 16.25
CA GLU A 165 -22.85 19.28 17.53
C GLU A 165 -21.78 20.38 17.41
N VAL A 166 -20.99 20.36 16.32
CA VAL A 166 -19.98 21.40 16.05
C VAL A 166 -20.65 22.77 15.91
N LYS A 167 -21.75 22.88 15.14
CA LYS A 167 -22.49 24.15 14.99
C LYS A 167 -23.03 24.64 16.31
N GLN A 168 -23.55 23.75 17.14
CA GLN A 168 -24.06 24.12 18.48
C GLN A 168 -22.91 24.61 19.38
N ALA A 169 -21.80 23.91 19.45
CA ALA A 169 -20.64 24.31 20.26
C ALA A 169 -20.06 25.67 19.81
N MET A 170 -20.03 25.90 18.50
CA MET A 170 -19.60 27.17 17.89
C MET A 170 -20.66 28.28 17.92
N LYS A 171 -21.87 27.98 18.37
CA LYS A 171 -23.04 28.90 18.34
C LYS A 171 -23.38 29.41 16.93
N LEU A 172 -23.25 28.52 15.94
CA LEU A 172 -23.57 28.76 14.54
C LEU A 172 -24.95 28.23 14.13
N ASN A 173 -25.75 27.78 15.10
CA ASN A 173 -27.11 27.23 14.93
C ASN A 173 -28.21 28.28 15.17
N TYR A 174 -27.89 29.58 15.00
CA TYR A 174 -28.77 30.69 15.30
C TYR A 174 -30.09 30.69 14.52
N PHE A 175 -30.20 30.03 13.40
CA PHE A 175 -31.48 29.87 12.69
C PHE A 175 -32.42 28.82 13.32
N ASP A 176 -31.84 27.87 14.08
CA ASP A 176 -32.58 26.79 14.73
C ASP A 176 -32.77 27.09 16.23
N ASP A 177 -32.07 28.10 16.77
CA ASP A 177 -32.12 28.52 18.17
C ASP A 177 -33.26 29.52 18.38
N LYS A 178 -34.40 28.99 18.86
CA LYS A 178 -35.60 29.78 19.10
C LYS A 178 -35.41 30.85 20.19
N GLU A 179 -34.48 30.66 21.14
CA GLU A 179 -34.19 31.65 22.18
C GLU A 179 -33.42 32.87 21.61
N LEU A 180 -32.58 32.62 20.62
CA LEU A 180 -31.85 33.70 19.92
C LEU A 180 -32.74 34.52 19.01
N ILE A 181 -33.75 33.89 18.38
CA ILE A 181 -34.69 34.56 17.46
C ILE A 181 -35.70 35.42 18.21
N LEU A 182 -35.97 35.12 19.44
CA LEU A 182 -36.97 35.81 20.26
C LEU A 182 -36.39 36.95 21.15
N ARG A 183 -35.10 37.23 21.06
CA ARG A 183 -34.39 38.35 21.68
C ARG A 183 -34.25 39.54 20.69
#